data_05a45c84ba23d54dbfece8f40ead5cf8
#
_entry.id   05a45c84ba23d54dbfece8f40ead5cf8
#
_cell.length_a   1.000
_cell.length_b   1.000
_cell.length_c   1.000
_cell.angle_alpha   90.00
_cell.angle_beta   90.00
_cell.angle_gamma   90.00
#
_symmetry.space_group_name_H-M   'P 1'
#
loop_
_entity.id
_entity.type
_entity.pdbx_description
1 polymer ?
#
loop_
_entity_poly.entity_id
_entity_poly.type
_entity_poly.pdbx_seq_one_letter_code
_entity_poly.pdbx_strand_id
1 'polypeptide(L)'
;MRENIWKYISAVLTLLLVLSAVAIAVLYQATSPIEVPRNVTAPITVETSLNVTCEGASDYQIAQLKEEVAYLRSLINGTGGETIAVVPIFGIITSDTALEVIPLLRKLAGDESIGGVLLWVESPGGEVGPVIDIYSEVKKLALVKPVVAYSGGIMASGGYYIAVGANKIIASPLAEVGSIGVLYVHYNYEKNYELNGVEVEVFKTGPYKDMGAEWRSLTEEERKIIGNMVNTYFQAFLQAVSEGRNMNVSEVEEFATGRTWFAQNVTGALVDEVGGMDTAIEALEKLMNVTGAEVVIYKNLETPSDFGVVGSRALYLDPDYVGSYLRG
;
A
#
# COMPACT_ATOMS: atom_id res chain seq x y z
N MET A 1 -9.78 18.69 -45.10
CA MET A 1 -9.52 17.83 -43.93
C MET A 1 -8.21 17.03 -44.04
N ARG A 2 -7.72 16.64 -45.19
CA ARG A 2 -6.43 15.90 -45.37
C ARG A 2 -5.17 16.76 -45.19
N GLU A 3 -5.17 18.05 -45.46
CA GLU A 3 -3.97 18.93 -45.33
C GLU A 3 -3.56 19.20 -43.88
N ASN A 4 -4.48 19.17 -42.93
CA ASN A 4 -4.16 19.44 -41.52
C ASN A 4 -3.51 18.23 -40.82
N ILE A 5 -3.81 17.00 -41.27
CA ILE A 5 -3.25 15.78 -40.69
C ILE A 5 -1.73 15.70 -40.89
N TRP A 6 -1.24 16.09 -42.08
CA TRP A 6 0.19 16.10 -42.39
C TRP A 6 0.98 17.13 -41.55
N LYS A 7 0.36 18.27 -41.20
CA LYS A 7 0.98 19.28 -40.32
C LYS A 7 1.11 18.75 -38.89
N TYR A 8 0.12 18.01 -38.39
CA TYR A 8 0.21 17.38 -37.06
C TYR A 8 1.22 16.23 -37.03
N ILE A 9 1.27 15.40 -38.07
CA ILE A 9 2.27 14.31 -38.16
C ILE A 9 3.69 14.89 -38.27
N SER A 10 3.91 15.95 -39.01
CA SER A 10 5.19 16.65 -39.12
C SER A 10 5.59 17.25 -37.78
N ALA A 11 4.67 17.90 -37.04
CA ALA A 11 4.94 18.48 -35.74
C ALA A 11 5.31 17.41 -34.69
N VAL A 12 4.61 16.27 -34.70
CA VAL A 12 4.89 15.13 -33.80
C VAL A 12 6.24 14.49 -34.11
N LEU A 13 6.57 14.31 -35.39
CA LEU A 13 7.87 13.78 -35.83
C LEU A 13 9.03 14.72 -35.47
N THR A 14 8.84 16.03 -35.60
CA THR A 14 9.83 17.03 -35.20
C THR A 14 10.06 17.03 -33.69
N LEU A 15 8.99 16.89 -32.91
CA LEU A 15 9.05 16.80 -31.45
C LEU A 15 9.81 15.53 -30.99
N LEU A 16 9.55 14.39 -31.64
CA LEU A 16 10.25 13.13 -31.36
C LEU A 16 11.73 13.20 -31.72
N LEU A 17 12.10 13.88 -32.81
CA LEU A 17 13.50 14.11 -33.20
C LEU A 17 14.22 15.01 -32.21
N VAL A 18 13.57 16.05 -31.70
CA VAL A 18 14.14 16.93 -30.67
C VAL A 18 14.33 16.17 -29.36
N LEU A 19 13.36 15.37 -28.94
CA LEU A 19 13.47 14.56 -27.73
C LEU A 19 14.57 13.49 -27.83
N SER A 20 14.75 12.87 -29.00
CA SER A 20 15.83 11.91 -29.22
C SER A 20 17.21 12.58 -29.21
N ALA A 21 17.34 13.79 -29.77
CA ALA A 21 18.57 14.56 -29.75
C ALA A 21 18.95 15.01 -28.33
N VAL A 22 17.96 15.38 -27.50
CA VAL A 22 18.17 15.71 -26.09
C VAL A 22 18.59 14.47 -25.29
N ALA A 23 17.96 13.33 -25.52
CA ALA A 23 18.33 12.07 -24.88
C ALA A 23 19.78 11.64 -25.24
N ILE A 24 20.18 11.78 -26.50
CA ILE A 24 21.55 11.49 -26.93
C ILE A 24 22.55 12.49 -26.33
N ALA A 25 22.20 13.77 -26.21
CA ALA A 25 23.06 14.77 -25.59
C ALA A 25 23.25 14.50 -24.08
N VAL A 26 22.20 14.08 -23.39
CA VAL A 26 22.27 13.68 -21.97
C VAL A 26 23.12 12.41 -21.78
N LEU A 27 22.98 11.41 -22.65
CA LEU A 27 23.82 10.21 -22.64
C LEU A 27 25.31 10.52 -22.95
N TYR A 28 25.57 11.49 -23.83
CA TYR A 28 26.94 11.90 -24.17
C TYR A 28 27.62 12.69 -23.04
N GLN A 29 26.84 13.46 -22.26
CA GLN A 29 27.36 14.16 -21.06
C GLN A 29 27.62 13.21 -19.89
N ALA A 30 26.90 12.09 -19.80
CA ALA A 30 27.08 11.10 -18.74
C ALA A 30 28.37 10.27 -18.87
N THR A 31 29.07 10.34 -20.02
CA THR A 31 30.35 9.62 -20.27
C THR A 31 31.59 10.50 -20.10
N SER A 32 31.46 11.78 -19.78
CA SER A 32 32.58 12.70 -19.54
C SER A 32 32.81 12.88 -18.03
N PRO A 33 34.06 12.89 -17.53
CA PRO A 33 34.29 13.17 -16.10
C PRO A 33 33.85 14.59 -15.76
N ILE A 34 32.89 14.70 -14.86
CA ILE A 34 32.26 15.96 -14.44
C ILE A 34 33.16 16.63 -13.39
N GLU A 35 33.78 17.76 -13.73
CA GLU A 35 34.23 18.75 -12.75
C GLU A 35 33.00 19.50 -12.22
N VAL A 36 32.66 19.30 -10.94
CA VAL A 36 31.53 19.92 -10.27
C VAL A 36 31.87 21.35 -9.91
N PRO A 37 31.21 22.40 -10.48
CA PRO A 37 31.36 23.76 -9.99
C PRO A 37 30.59 23.91 -8.67
N ARG A 38 31.26 24.38 -7.62
CA ARG A 38 30.63 24.83 -6.37
C ARG A 38 29.87 26.14 -6.65
N ASN A 39 28.58 26.12 -6.44
CA ASN A 39 27.55 27.17 -6.44
C ASN A 39 26.57 27.09 -7.61
N VAL A 40 25.48 26.34 -7.35
CA VAL A 40 24.22 26.53 -8.09
C VAL A 40 23.11 26.74 -7.06
N THR A 41 22.67 27.98 -6.94
CA THR A 41 21.45 28.39 -6.22
C THR A 41 20.38 28.72 -7.25
N ALA A 42 19.67 27.71 -7.76
CA ALA A 42 18.43 27.89 -8.50
C ALA A 42 17.57 26.64 -8.35
N PRO A 43 16.25 26.74 -8.11
CA PRO A 43 15.38 25.59 -8.00
C PRO A 43 15.22 24.95 -9.39
N ILE A 44 15.60 23.66 -9.49
CA ILE A 44 15.34 22.85 -10.68
C ILE A 44 13.98 22.19 -10.48
N THR A 45 12.97 22.66 -11.21
CA THR A 45 11.68 21.96 -11.32
C THR A 45 11.82 20.84 -12.35
N VAL A 46 11.87 19.58 -11.90
CA VAL A 46 11.84 18.41 -12.77
C VAL A 46 10.44 17.82 -12.72
N GLU A 47 9.63 18.06 -13.76
CA GLU A 47 8.41 17.29 -13.98
C GLU A 47 8.79 15.89 -14.49
N THR A 48 8.67 14.86 -13.64
CA THR A 48 8.94 13.48 -14.02
C THR A 48 7.64 12.69 -14.14
N SER A 49 7.13 12.57 -15.36
CA SER A 49 6.27 11.47 -15.77
C SER A 49 7.09 10.49 -16.63
N LEU A 50 7.86 9.61 -15.99
CA LEU A 50 8.58 8.52 -16.66
C LEU A 50 7.78 7.23 -16.45
N ASN A 51 6.95 6.87 -17.43
CA ASN A 51 6.48 5.51 -17.60
C ASN A 51 7.59 4.70 -18.27
N VAL A 52 8.43 4.05 -17.47
CA VAL A 52 9.42 3.08 -17.97
C VAL A 52 8.80 1.69 -17.90
N THR A 53 8.36 1.17 -19.04
CA THR A 53 8.06 -0.25 -19.20
C THR A 53 9.37 -0.97 -19.50
N CYS A 54 9.91 -1.70 -18.52
CA CYS A 54 11.11 -2.52 -18.68
C CYS A 54 10.72 -3.92 -19.15
N GLU A 55 10.46 -4.12 -20.44
CA GLU A 55 10.44 -5.47 -21.02
C GLU A 55 11.87 -5.95 -21.23
N GLY A 56 12.31 -6.96 -20.43
CA GLY A 56 13.59 -7.67 -20.61
C GLY A 56 14.74 -7.30 -19.66
N ALA A 57 14.52 -6.47 -18.64
CA ALA A 57 15.54 -6.26 -17.62
C ALA A 57 15.57 -7.43 -16.62
N SER A 58 16.76 -7.91 -16.24
CA SER A 58 16.92 -8.91 -15.20
C SER A 58 16.53 -8.32 -13.83
N ASP A 59 16.08 -9.15 -12.89
CA ASP A 59 15.72 -8.72 -11.52
C ASP A 59 16.86 -7.96 -10.83
N TYR A 60 18.09 -8.31 -11.13
CA TYR A 60 19.29 -7.63 -10.65
C TYR A 60 19.41 -6.20 -11.20
N GLN A 61 19.11 -5.97 -12.47
CA GLN A 61 19.15 -4.63 -13.08
C GLN A 61 18.02 -3.75 -12.53
N ILE A 62 16.84 -4.35 -12.28
CA ILE A 62 15.71 -3.67 -11.65
C ILE A 62 16.07 -3.27 -10.20
N ALA A 63 16.74 -4.14 -9.45
CA ALA A 63 17.18 -3.84 -8.09
C ALA A 63 18.22 -2.70 -8.08
N GLN A 64 19.21 -2.72 -8.96
CA GLN A 64 20.20 -1.64 -9.10
C GLN A 64 19.53 -0.30 -9.48
N LEU A 65 18.61 -0.32 -10.44
CA LEU A 65 17.88 0.90 -10.83
C LEU A 65 17.02 1.45 -9.69
N LYS A 66 16.41 0.58 -8.89
CA LYS A 66 15.65 0.99 -7.69
C LYS A 66 16.56 1.66 -6.66
N GLU A 67 17.74 1.11 -6.43
CA GLU A 67 18.74 1.64 -5.49
C GLU A 67 19.30 2.99 -5.97
N GLU A 68 19.60 3.12 -7.26
CA GLU A 68 20.07 4.36 -7.87
C GLU A 68 19.00 5.45 -7.90
N VAL A 69 17.77 5.11 -8.19
CA VAL A 69 16.60 6.02 -8.09
C VAL A 69 16.38 6.44 -6.64
N ALA A 70 16.51 5.54 -5.67
CA ALA A 70 16.42 5.88 -4.26
C ALA A 70 17.56 6.83 -3.83
N TYR A 71 18.78 6.57 -4.28
CA TYR A 71 19.94 7.44 -4.03
C TYR A 71 19.77 8.82 -4.67
N LEU A 72 19.38 8.91 -5.94
CA LEU A 72 19.14 10.16 -6.63
C LEU A 72 17.99 10.95 -5.97
N ARG A 73 16.96 10.27 -5.51
CA ARG A 73 15.87 10.89 -4.73
C ARG A 73 16.37 11.43 -3.39
N SER A 74 17.25 10.71 -2.69
CA SER A 74 17.86 11.20 -1.44
C SER A 74 18.69 12.47 -1.64
N LEU A 75 19.29 12.65 -2.82
CA LEU A 75 20.03 13.86 -3.18
C LEU A 75 19.11 15.03 -3.56
N ILE A 76 17.94 14.74 -4.14
CA ILE A 76 16.94 15.76 -4.55
C ILE A 76 16.05 16.14 -3.36
N ASN A 77 15.70 15.19 -2.49
CA ASN A 77 14.78 15.37 -1.37
C ASN A 77 15.42 15.97 -0.10
N GLY A 78 16.56 16.64 -0.21
CA GLY A 78 17.08 17.47 0.87
C GLY A 78 16.17 18.67 1.27
N THR A 79 14.94 18.73 0.74
CA THR A 79 13.90 19.72 1.03
C THR A 79 12.52 19.07 1.25
N GLY A 80 12.47 17.78 1.60
CA GLY A 80 11.22 17.14 2.00
C GLY A 80 10.68 17.76 3.30
N GLY A 81 9.36 17.86 3.45
CA GLY A 81 8.74 18.38 4.65
C GLY A 81 9.24 17.66 5.92
N GLU A 82 9.27 18.38 7.02
CA GLU A 82 9.70 17.85 8.32
C GLU A 82 8.54 17.19 9.10
N THR A 83 7.36 17.04 8.47
CA THR A 83 6.16 16.52 9.11
C THR A 83 5.91 15.08 8.73
N ILE A 84 5.61 14.26 9.72
CA ILE A 84 5.12 12.88 9.56
C ILE A 84 3.60 12.88 9.63
N ALA A 85 2.95 12.39 8.57
CA ALA A 85 1.51 12.15 8.57
C ALA A 85 1.20 10.75 9.08
N VAL A 86 0.43 10.63 10.15
CA VAL A 86 -0.08 9.33 10.66
C VAL A 86 -1.45 9.08 10.08
N VAL A 87 -1.59 7.96 9.37
CA VAL A 87 -2.84 7.52 8.75
C VAL A 87 -3.33 6.26 9.47
N PRO A 88 -4.40 6.33 10.28
CA PRO A 88 -4.95 5.18 10.95
C PRO A 88 -5.74 4.30 9.98
N ILE A 89 -5.54 2.98 10.07
CA ILE A 89 -6.30 1.94 9.36
C ILE A 89 -6.78 0.94 10.42
N PHE A 90 -7.96 1.20 10.97
CA PHE A 90 -8.47 0.48 12.13
C PHE A 90 -9.71 -0.36 11.80
N GLY A 91 -9.86 -1.47 12.52
CA GLY A 91 -11.00 -2.35 12.40
C GLY A 91 -11.04 -3.12 11.09
N ILE A 92 -12.25 -3.53 10.68
CA ILE A 92 -12.48 -4.28 9.44
C ILE A 92 -12.35 -3.34 8.24
N ILE A 93 -11.50 -3.70 7.28
CA ILE A 93 -11.29 -2.92 6.05
C ILE A 93 -12.46 -3.17 5.09
N THR A 94 -13.20 -2.12 4.81
CA THR A 94 -14.37 -2.11 3.92
C THR A 94 -14.22 -1.09 2.80
N SER A 95 -15.22 -1.00 1.94
CA SER A 95 -15.28 0.03 0.92
C SER A 95 -15.28 1.45 1.50
N ASP A 96 -15.87 1.66 2.68
CA ASP A 96 -15.83 2.96 3.38
C ASP A 96 -14.40 3.30 3.80
N THR A 97 -13.65 2.33 4.34
CA THR A 97 -12.22 2.51 4.65
C THR A 97 -11.42 2.95 3.41
N ALA A 98 -11.68 2.34 2.25
CA ALA A 98 -11.00 2.71 1.01
C ALA A 98 -11.37 4.12 0.55
N LEU A 99 -12.64 4.52 0.67
CA LEU A 99 -13.12 5.85 0.35
C LEU A 99 -12.49 6.95 1.22
N GLU A 100 -12.14 6.64 2.46
CA GLU A 100 -11.45 7.57 3.37
C GLU A 100 -9.94 7.58 3.11
N VAL A 101 -9.31 6.41 3.07
CA VAL A 101 -7.84 6.29 3.07
C VAL A 101 -7.24 6.64 1.72
N ILE A 102 -7.82 6.21 0.59
CA ILE A 102 -7.24 6.41 -0.74
C ILE A 102 -7.08 7.90 -1.11
N PRO A 103 -8.11 8.75 -0.99
CA PRO A 103 -7.96 10.18 -1.28
C PRO A 103 -6.94 10.86 -0.36
N LEU A 104 -6.86 10.42 0.92
CA LEU A 104 -5.87 10.93 1.86
C LEU A 104 -4.45 10.59 1.41
N LEU A 105 -4.16 9.32 1.09
CA LEU A 105 -2.84 8.92 0.62
C LEU A 105 -2.42 9.68 -0.62
N ARG A 106 -3.34 9.92 -1.57
CA ARG A 106 -3.10 10.73 -2.78
C ARG A 106 -2.80 12.19 -2.45
N LYS A 107 -3.55 12.77 -1.51
CA LYS A 107 -3.30 14.14 -1.03
C LYS A 107 -1.92 14.24 -0.39
N LEU A 108 -1.57 13.31 0.51
CA LEU A 108 -0.27 13.27 1.19
C LEU A 108 0.89 13.07 0.22
N ALA A 109 0.68 12.32 -0.88
CA ALA A 109 1.69 12.14 -1.92
C ALA A 109 2.12 13.45 -2.57
N GLY A 110 1.17 14.38 -2.79
CA GLY A 110 1.42 15.70 -3.41
C GLY A 110 1.72 16.83 -2.42
N ASP A 111 1.62 16.62 -1.11
CA ASP A 111 1.82 17.67 -0.10
C ASP A 111 3.31 17.78 0.27
N GLU A 112 3.96 18.86 -0.18
CA GLU A 112 5.39 19.10 0.05
C GLU A 112 5.75 19.30 1.53
N SER A 113 4.80 19.67 2.40
CA SER A 113 5.02 19.82 3.84
C SER A 113 5.19 18.48 4.55
N ILE A 114 4.68 17.40 3.95
CA ILE A 114 4.75 16.03 4.49
C ILE A 114 6.00 15.33 3.95
N GLY A 115 6.90 14.99 4.85
CA GLY A 115 8.14 14.28 4.52
C GLY A 115 8.00 12.76 4.52
N GLY A 116 7.07 12.21 5.29
CA GLY A 116 6.84 10.77 5.37
C GLY A 116 5.46 10.42 5.90
N VAL A 117 5.05 9.16 5.70
CA VAL A 117 3.74 8.68 6.15
C VAL A 117 3.90 7.44 7.02
N LEU A 118 3.27 7.46 8.18
CA LEU A 118 3.15 6.33 9.07
C LEU A 118 1.73 5.76 8.98
N LEU A 119 1.60 4.54 8.47
CA LEU A 119 0.34 3.81 8.48
C LEU A 119 0.20 3.13 9.84
N TRP A 120 -0.72 3.60 10.66
CA TRP A 120 -1.03 2.95 11.92
C TRP A 120 -2.14 1.93 11.70
N VAL A 121 -1.75 0.66 11.65
CA VAL A 121 -2.66 -0.45 11.30
C VAL A 121 -3.05 -1.21 12.55
N GLU A 122 -4.34 -1.20 12.88
CA GLU A 122 -4.96 -2.05 13.91
C GLU A 122 -6.17 -2.76 13.28
N SER A 123 -5.89 -3.78 12.48
CA SER A 123 -6.90 -4.41 11.63
C SER A 123 -6.72 -5.93 11.52
N PRO A 124 -7.79 -6.70 11.68
CA PRO A 124 -7.81 -8.14 11.40
C PRO A 124 -7.88 -8.46 9.90
N GLY A 125 -8.00 -7.46 9.04
CA GLY A 125 -8.22 -7.58 7.60
C GLY A 125 -9.60 -7.09 7.18
N GLY A 126 -10.08 -7.55 6.02
CA GLY A 126 -11.37 -7.14 5.50
C GLY A 126 -11.64 -7.58 4.06
N GLU A 127 -12.41 -6.79 3.32
CA GLU A 127 -12.82 -7.08 1.96
C GLU A 127 -11.66 -7.01 0.97
N VAL A 128 -11.58 -7.97 0.06
CA VAL A 128 -10.47 -8.11 -0.90
C VAL A 128 -10.29 -6.87 -1.78
N GLY A 129 -11.36 -6.33 -2.35
CA GLY A 129 -11.30 -5.17 -3.24
C GLY A 129 -10.69 -3.94 -2.55
N PRO A 130 -11.28 -3.42 -1.46
CA PRO A 130 -10.74 -2.31 -0.69
C PRO A 130 -9.30 -2.51 -0.24
N VAL A 131 -8.93 -3.71 0.21
CA VAL A 131 -7.56 -4.04 0.62
C VAL A 131 -6.57 -3.88 -0.53
N ILE A 132 -6.88 -4.43 -1.71
CA ILE A 132 -6.02 -4.33 -2.90
C ILE A 132 -5.89 -2.88 -3.36
N ASP A 133 -6.98 -2.12 -3.35
CA ASP A 133 -6.98 -0.72 -3.77
C ASP A 133 -6.12 0.14 -2.83
N ILE A 134 -6.27 -0.01 -1.52
CA ILE A 134 -5.44 0.71 -0.52
C ILE A 134 -3.96 0.30 -0.66
N TYR A 135 -3.66 -1.01 -0.76
CA TYR A 135 -2.29 -1.50 -0.99
C TYR A 135 -1.65 -0.86 -2.23
N SER A 136 -2.41 -0.78 -3.32
CA SER A 136 -1.92 -0.17 -4.57
C SER A 136 -1.55 1.30 -4.38
N GLU A 137 -2.34 2.07 -3.61
CA GLU A 137 -2.04 3.46 -3.31
C GLU A 137 -0.87 3.60 -2.32
N VAL A 138 -0.75 2.71 -1.33
CA VAL A 138 0.41 2.66 -0.42
C VAL A 138 1.70 2.41 -1.22
N LYS A 139 1.70 1.45 -2.15
CA LYS A 139 2.87 1.21 -3.03
C LYS A 139 3.24 2.45 -3.85
N LYS A 140 2.25 3.14 -4.42
CA LYS A 140 2.51 4.39 -5.18
C LYS A 140 3.08 5.48 -4.28
N LEU A 141 2.53 5.65 -3.07
CA LEU A 141 3.03 6.61 -2.09
C LEU A 141 4.48 6.28 -1.69
N ALA A 142 4.79 5.00 -1.42
CA ALA A 142 6.13 4.54 -1.06
C ALA A 142 7.18 4.78 -2.15
N LEU A 143 6.77 5.00 -3.41
CA LEU A 143 7.66 5.40 -4.49
C LEU A 143 8.08 6.88 -4.42
N VAL A 144 7.31 7.74 -3.78
CA VAL A 144 7.53 9.20 -3.76
C VAL A 144 7.88 9.74 -2.38
N LYS A 145 7.47 9.05 -1.31
CA LYS A 145 7.73 9.41 0.09
C LYS A 145 8.00 8.16 0.92
N PRO A 146 8.84 8.23 1.95
CA PRO A 146 8.98 7.14 2.93
C PRO A 146 7.65 6.79 3.58
N VAL A 147 7.35 5.49 3.65
CA VAL A 147 6.17 4.95 4.32
C VAL A 147 6.60 3.86 5.30
N VAL A 148 6.18 3.97 6.54
CA VAL A 148 6.34 2.93 7.57
C VAL A 148 4.97 2.45 8.00
N ALA A 149 4.75 1.14 8.05
CA ALA A 149 3.58 0.55 8.68
C ALA A 149 3.89 0.16 10.12
N TYR A 150 2.99 0.49 11.04
CA TYR A 150 3.11 0.18 12.45
C TYR A 150 1.83 -0.48 12.99
N SER A 151 2.01 -1.42 13.92
CA SER A 151 0.91 -1.97 14.73
C SER A 151 1.35 -2.20 16.17
N GLY A 152 0.50 -1.78 17.09
CA GLY A 152 0.64 -2.08 18.52
C GLY A 152 0.00 -3.40 18.95
N GLY A 153 -1.04 -3.85 18.22
CA GLY A 153 -1.86 -4.99 18.57
C GLY A 153 -2.08 -5.98 17.44
N ILE A 154 -2.74 -5.59 16.35
CA ILE A 154 -3.08 -6.50 15.26
C ILE A 154 -2.90 -5.87 13.87
N MET A 155 -2.12 -6.55 13.03
CA MET A 155 -1.92 -6.23 11.61
C MET A 155 -1.98 -7.55 10.83
N ALA A 156 -3.21 -8.01 10.58
CA ALA A 156 -3.45 -9.35 10.07
C ALA A 156 -4.24 -9.34 8.75
N SER A 157 -4.09 -10.41 7.95
CA SER A 157 -4.82 -10.60 6.69
C SER A 157 -4.75 -9.35 5.78
N GLY A 158 -5.87 -8.74 5.42
CA GLY A 158 -5.90 -7.50 4.62
C GLY A 158 -5.10 -6.34 5.22
N GLY A 159 -5.02 -6.23 6.56
CA GLY A 159 -4.17 -5.25 7.24
C GLY A 159 -2.69 -5.48 6.97
N TYR A 160 -2.24 -6.73 7.00
CA TYR A 160 -0.88 -7.11 6.64
C TYR A 160 -0.62 -6.95 5.13
N TYR A 161 -1.62 -7.29 4.30
CA TYR A 161 -1.54 -7.07 2.85
C TYR A 161 -1.26 -5.60 2.51
N ILE A 162 -1.94 -4.66 3.17
CA ILE A 162 -1.69 -3.22 3.01
C ILE A 162 -0.30 -2.85 3.50
N ALA A 163 0.10 -3.36 4.66
CA ALA A 163 1.37 -3.03 5.30
C ALA A 163 2.60 -3.45 4.47
N VAL A 164 2.54 -4.56 3.73
CA VAL A 164 3.65 -4.98 2.86
C VAL A 164 3.87 -4.05 1.67
N GLY A 165 2.99 -3.08 1.42
CA GLY A 165 3.20 -1.99 0.47
C GLY A 165 4.11 -0.87 0.99
N ALA A 166 4.37 -0.80 2.30
CA ALA A 166 5.24 0.19 2.92
C ALA A 166 6.74 -0.14 2.75
N ASN A 167 7.61 0.85 3.00
CA ASN A 167 9.07 0.66 2.95
C ASN A 167 9.59 -0.16 4.14
N LYS A 168 8.92 -0.05 5.31
CA LYS A 168 9.22 -0.84 6.51
C LYS A 168 7.96 -1.20 7.27
N ILE A 169 8.01 -2.32 7.97
CA ILE A 169 6.98 -2.79 8.89
C ILE A 169 7.59 -2.89 10.28
N ILE A 170 7.01 -2.16 11.22
CA ILE A 170 7.39 -2.18 12.64
C ILE A 170 6.16 -2.58 13.45
N ALA A 171 6.35 -3.44 14.44
CA ALA A 171 5.25 -3.88 15.30
C ALA A 171 5.72 -4.07 16.74
N SER A 172 4.80 -3.88 17.68
CA SER A 172 5.06 -4.23 19.07
C SER A 172 5.42 -5.71 19.20
N PRO A 173 6.28 -6.12 20.14
CA PRO A 173 6.77 -7.51 20.21
C PRO A 173 5.65 -8.57 20.25
N LEU A 174 4.54 -8.26 20.91
CA LEU A 174 3.37 -9.13 21.06
C LEU A 174 2.23 -8.80 20.09
N ALA A 175 2.43 -7.87 19.16
CA ALA A 175 1.44 -7.62 18.11
C ALA A 175 1.29 -8.86 17.22
N GLU A 176 0.06 -9.16 16.84
CA GLU A 176 -0.29 -10.25 15.95
C GLU A 176 -0.18 -9.78 14.50
N VAL A 177 0.69 -10.42 13.71
CA VAL A 177 0.93 -10.06 12.31
C VAL A 177 0.75 -11.28 11.40
N GLY A 178 0.60 -11.03 10.11
CA GLY A 178 0.49 -12.10 9.10
C GLY A 178 -0.96 -12.49 8.83
N SER A 179 -1.41 -13.68 9.26
CA SER A 179 -2.70 -14.25 8.80
C SER A 179 -2.80 -14.22 7.27
N ILE A 180 -1.68 -14.60 6.60
CA ILE A 180 -1.60 -14.63 5.13
C ILE A 180 -2.49 -15.76 4.65
N GLY A 181 -3.64 -15.39 4.08
CA GLY A 181 -4.68 -16.32 3.66
C GLY A 181 -5.94 -15.62 3.21
N VAL A 182 -6.80 -16.37 2.52
CA VAL A 182 -8.08 -15.89 2.00
C VAL A 182 -9.16 -16.91 2.37
N LEU A 183 -10.30 -16.44 2.79
CA LEU A 183 -11.46 -17.29 3.07
C LEU A 183 -12.71 -16.78 2.33
N TYR A 184 -13.58 -17.69 2.01
CA TYR A 184 -14.94 -17.41 1.56
C TYR A 184 -15.91 -18.21 2.45
N VAL A 185 -16.89 -17.54 3.03
CA VAL A 185 -17.88 -18.17 3.90
C VAL A 185 -19.23 -18.18 3.20
N HIS A 186 -19.83 -19.35 3.07
CA HIS A 186 -21.19 -19.53 2.60
C HIS A 186 -22.06 -20.08 3.74
N TYR A 187 -23.04 -19.31 4.15
CA TYR A 187 -24.06 -19.76 5.08
C TYR A 187 -25.22 -20.39 4.32
N ASN A 188 -25.57 -21.62 4.65
CA ASN A 188 -26.70 -22.32 4.06
C ASN A 188 -27.86 -22.39 5.04
N TYR A 189 -28.90 -21.61 4.77
CA TYR A 189 -30.13 -21.55 5.56
C TYR A 189 -31.30 -22.34 4.93
N GLU A 190 -31.07 -23.16 3.92
CA GLU A 190 -32.11 -23.94 3.19
C GLU A 190 -33.05 -24.66 4.18
N LYS A 191 -32.49 -25.44 5.12
CA LYS A 191 -33.27 -26.13 6.15
C LYS A 191 -34.00 -25.21 7.11
N ASN A 192 -33.47 -24.05 7.38
CA ASN A 192 -34.12 -23.05 8.24
C ASN A 192 -35.35 -22.47 7.55
N TYR A 193 -35.27 -22.18 6.26
CA TYR A 193 -36.42 -21.72 5.46
C TYR A 193 -37.52 -22.79 5.44
N GLU A 194 -37.16 -24.04 5.15
CA GLU A 194 -38.12 -25.18 5.16
C GLU A 194 -38.85 -25.30 6.52
N LEU A 195 -38.10 -25.27 7.63
CA LEU A 195 -38.64 -25.41 9.00
C LEU A 195 -39.60 -24.27 9.37
N ASN A 196 -39.39 -23.07 8.81
CA ASN A 196 -40.25 -21.91 9.05
C ASN A 196 -41.35 -21.73 8.01
N GLY A 197 -41.53 -22.73 7.10
CA GLY A 197 -42.57 -22.71 6.08
C GLY A 197 -42.34 -21.61 5.02
N VAL A 198 -41.10 -21.19 4.83
CA VAL A 198 -40.71 -20.22 3.80
C VAL A 198 -40.34 -20.98 2.53
N GLU A 199 -41.08 -20.73 1.45
CA GLU A 199 -40.77 -21.23 0.11
C GLU A 199 -40.02 -20.13 -0.67
N VAL A 200 -38.85 -20.47 -1.23
CA VAL A 200 -38.03 -19.55 -2.02
C VAL A 200 -38.17 -19.87 -3.49
N GLU A 201 -38.78 -18.97 -4.24
CA GLU A 201 -38.93 -19.06 -5.68
C GLU A 201 -37.93 -18.13 -6.39
N VAL A 202 -37.08 -18.67 -7.27
CA VAL A 202 -35.98 -17.91 -7.91
C VAL A 202 -36.16 -17.88 -9.43
N PHE A 203 -36.29 -16.68 -9.96
CA PHE A 203 -36.27 -16.40 -11.39
C PHE A 203 -34.91 -15.79 -11.75
N LYS A 204 -34.08 -16.51 -12.52
CA LYS A 204 -32.71 -16.07 -12.83
C LYS A 204 -32.32 -16.26 -14.28
N THR A 205 -31.42 -15.43 -14.77
CA THR A 205 -30.77 -15.56 -16.06
C THR A 205 -29.37 -16.18 -15.88
N GLY A 206 -29.21 -17.39 -16.32
CA GLY A 206 -27.94 -18.11 -16.21
C GLY A 206 -27.76 -18.89 -14.90
N PRO A 207 -26.96 -19.98 -14.94
CA PRO A 207 -26.89 -20.97 -13.88
C PRO A 207 -26.27 -20.45 -12.56
N TYR A 208 -25.34 -19.49 -12.65
CA TYR A 208 -24.55 -19.02 -11.49
C TYR A 208 -25.01 -17.68 -10.91
N LYS A 209 -26.17 -17.11 -11.37
CA LYS A 209 -26.60 -15.79 -10.94
C LYS A 209 -26.95 -15.73 -9.44
N ASP A 210 -27.32 -16.86 -8.84
CA ASP A 210 -27.59 -17.05 -7.42
C ASP A 210 -26.51 -17.89 -6.72
N MET A 211 -25.30 -17.97 -7.28
CA MET A 211 -24.17 -18.65 -6.64
C MET A 211 -23.84 -17.95 -5.31
N GLY A 212 -23.76 -18.74 -4.24
CA GLY A 212 -23.55 -18.21 -2.88
C GLY A 212 -24.81 -17.74 -2.18
N ALA A 213 -25.98 -17.89 -2.78
CA ALA A 213 -27.26 -17.59 -2.13
C ALA A 213 -27.49 -18.51 -0.91
N GLU A 214 -27.97 -17.91 0.19
CA GLU A 214 -28.13 -18.61 1.47
C GLU A 214 -29.29 -19.63 1.52
N TRP A 215 -30.23 -19.52 0.58
CA TRP A 215 -31.43 -20.37 0.55
C TRP A 215 -31.25 -21.72 -0.11
N ARG A 216 -30.05 -22.07 -0.53
CA ARG A 216 -29.71 -23.35 -1.13
C ARG A 216 -28.26 -23.74 -0.94
N SER A 217 -27.99 -25.02 -1.05
CA SER A 217 -26.63 -25.55 -1.09
C SER A 217 -25.91 -25.15 -2.37
N LEU A 218 -24.58 -24.96 -2.29
CA LEU A 218 -23.71 -24.81 -3.45
C LEU A 218 -23.64 -26.14 -4.24
N THR A 219 -23.67 -26.02 -5.56
CA THR A 219 -23.37 -27.16 -6.44
C THR A 219 -21.87 -27.49 -6.42
N GLU A 220 -21.49 -28.68 -6.91
CA GLU A 220 -20.07 -29.05 -7.03
C GLU A 220 -19.29 -28.13 -7.97
N GLU A 221 -19.93 -27.64 -9.04
CA GLU A 221 -19.31 -26.70 -9.96
C GLU A 221 -19.10 -25.32 -9.32
N GLU A 222 -20.08 -24.83 -8.57
CA GLU A 222 -19.95 -23.59 -7.82
C GLU A 222 -18.85 -23.65 -6.76
N ARG A 223 -18.69 -24.81 -6.07
CA ARG A 223 -17.58 -25.04 -5.14
C ARG A 223 -16.23 -24.92 -5.83
N LYS A 224 -16.09 -25.47 -7.05
CA LYS A 224 -14.85 -25.33 -7.82
C LYS A 224 -14.60 -23.89 -8.25
N ILE A 225 -15.63 -23.17 -8.71
CA ILE A 225 -15.52 -21.75 -9.07
C ILE A 225 -15.05 -20.92 -7.89
N ILE A 226 -15.70 -21.10 -6.72
CA ILE A 226 -15.33 -20.39 -5.49
C ILE A 226 -13.91 -20.77 -5.03
N GLY A 227 -13.56 -22.05 -5.07
CA GLY A 227 -12.23 -22.54 -4.73
C GLY A 227 -11.14 -21.91 -5.61
N ASN A 228 -11.38 -21.81 -6.91
CA ASN A 228 -10.46 -21.15 -7.84
C ASN A 228 -10.34 -19.64 -7.56
N MET A 229 -11.44 -18.98 -7.23
CA MET A 229 -11.45 -17.56 -6.85
C MET A 229 -10.62 -17.32 -5.57
N VAL A 230 -10.84 -18.12 -4.54
CA VAL A 230 -10.06 -18.05 -3.28
C VAL A 230 -8.58 -18.28 -3.55
N ASN A 231 -8.24 -19.28 -4.37
CA ASN A 231 -6.85 -19.53 -4.74
C ASN A 231 -6.24 -18.36 -5.53
N THR A 232 -6.97 -17.74 -6.45
CA THR A 232 -6.49 -16.58 -7.21
C THR A 232 -6.13 -15.42 -6.29
N TYR A 233 -6.98 -15.09 -5.32
CA TYR A 233 -6.70 -14.06 -4.33
C TYR A 233 -5.53 -14.44 -3.40
N PHE A 234 -5.42 -15.72 -3.05
CA PHE A 234 -4.32 -16.21 -2.23
C PHE A 234 -2.98 -16.08 -2.95
N GLN A 235 -2.89 -16.44 -4.23
CA GLN A 235 -1.67 -16.25 -5.04
C GLN A 235 -1.28 -14.77 -5.14
N ALA A 236 -2.26 -13.87 -5.30
CA ALA A 236 -2.00 -12.43 -5.28
C ALA A 236 -1.45 -11.96 -3.93
N PHE A 237 -1.92 -12.55 -2.82
CA PHE A 237 -1.40 -12.23 -1.49
C PHE A 237 0.04 -12.72 -1.32
N LEU A 238 0.33 -13.97 -1.71
CA LEU A 238 1.70 -14.51 -1.67
C LEU A 238 2.66 -13.61 -2.46
N GLN A 239 2.26 -13.18 -3.65
CA GLN A 239 3.05 -12.29 -4.49
C GLN A 239 3.29 -10.92 -3.84
N ALA A 240 2.26 -10.31 -3.25
CA ALA A 240 2.39 -9.02 -2.57
C ALA A 240 3.37 -9.10 -1.38
N VAL A 241 3.31 -10.19 -0.60
CA VAL A 241 4.24 -10.42 0.52
C VAL A 241 5.66 -10.69 0.00
N SER A 242 5.81 -11.53 -1.02
CA SER A 242 7.09 -11.83 -1.68
C SER A 242 7.78 -10.54 -2.13
N GLU A 243 7.06 -9.65 -2.81
CA GLU A 243 7.58 -8.35 -3.25
C GLU A 243 7.92 -7.41 -2.07
N GLY A 244 6.97 -7.26 -1.14
CA GLY A 244 7.11 -6.30 -0.03
C GLY A 244 8.13 -6.73 1.02
N ARG A 245 8.41 -8.04 1.16
CA ARG A 245 9.38 -8.58 2.11
C ARG A 245 10.68 -9.04 1.44
N ASN A 246 10.80 -8.93 0.11
CA ASN A 246 11.93 -9.41 -0.67
C ASN A 246 12.26 -10.89 -0.38
N MET A 247 11.23 -11.72 -0.32
CA MET A 247 11.28 -13.16 -0.08
C MET A 247 10.84 -13.92 -1.33
N ASN A 248 11.34 -15.16 -1.52
CA ASN A 248 10.76 -16.04 -2.53
C ASN A 248 9.35 -16.49 -2.11
N VAL A 249 8.48 -16.75 -3.08
CA VAL A 249 7.11 -17.21 -2.80
C VAL A 249 7.10 -18.47 -1.91
N SER A 250 8.04 -19.41 -2.13
CA SER A 250 8.17 -20.62 -1.30
C SER A 250 8.53 -20.33 0.16
N GLU A 251 9.29 -19.28 0.43
CA GLU A 251 9.59 -18.83 1.80
C GLU A 251 8.35 -18.17 2.44
N VAL A 252 7.58 -17.41 1.64
CA VAL A 252 6.31 -16.83 2.11
C VAL A 252 5.29 -17.91 2.46
N GLU A 253 5.22 -19.01 1.70
CA GLU A 253 4.30 -20.14 1.94
C GLU A 253 4.50 -20.76 3.33
N GLU A 254 5.70 -20.75 3.91
CA GLU A 254 5.95 -21.22 5.27
C GLU A 254 5.16 -20.43 6.33
N PHE A 255 4.91 -19.13 6.06
CA PHE A 255 4.13 -18.24 6.92
C PHE A 255 2.66 -18.16 6.51
N ALA A 256 2.30 -18.60 5.30
CA ALA A 256 0.99 -18.42 4.69
C ALA A 256 -0.01 -19.54 5.05
N THR A 257 -0.12 -19.82 6.33
CA THR A 257 -1.03 -20.86 6.87
C THR A 257 -2.38 -20.31 7.34
N GLY A 258 -2.60 -18.99 7.17
CA GLY A 258 -3.79 -18.30 7.66
C GLY A 258 -3.74 -17.93 9.14
N ARG A 259 -2.73 -18.36 9.89
CA ARG A 259 -2.57 -17.99 11.30
C ARG A 259 -1.86 -16.66 11.46
N THR A 260 -2.07 -16.00 12.60
CA THR A 260 -1.24 -14.89 13.07
C THR A 260 0.05 -15.38 13.75
N TRP A 261 1.03 -14.50 13.85
CA TRP A 261 2.30 -14.70 14.50
C TRP A 261 2.58 -13.51 15.40
N PHE A 262 3.15 -13.74 16.58
CA PHE A 262 3.70 -12.62 17.33
C PHE A 262 4.89 -12.00 16.58
N ALA A 263 4.90 -10.67 16.46
CA ALA A 263 5.89 -9.94 15.68
C ALA A 263 7.34 -10.31 16.04
N GLN A 264 7.63 -10.47 17.34
CA GLN A 264 8.95 -10.89 17.82
C GLN A 264 9.43 -12.23 17.25
N ASN A 265 8.52 -13.12 16.86
CA ASN A 265 8.85 -14.47 16.36
C ASN A 265 9.09 -14.49 14.85
N VAL A 266 8.79 -13.39 14.14
CA VAL A 266 8.87 -13.27 12.68
C VAL A 266 9.63 -12.01 12.25
N THR A 267 10.43 -11.45 13.15
CA THR A 267 11.33 -10.33 12.87
C THR A 267 12.40 -10.76 11.88
N GLY A 268 12.66 -9.92 10.91
CA GLY A 268 13.56 -10.23 9.78
C GLY A 268 12.89 -11.00 8.63
N ALA A 269 11.66 -11.52 8.84
CA ALA A 269 10.84 -12.12 7.80
C ALA A 269 9.59 -11.25 7.53
N LEU A 270 8.56 -11.37 8.37
CA LEU A 270 7.31 -10.63 8.18
C LEU A 270 7.35 -9.19 8.74
N VAL A 271 8.24 -8.89 9.67
CA VAL A 271 8.42 -7.59 10.34
C VAL A 271 9.88 -7.21 10.26
N ASP A 272 10.20 -5.94 9.99
CA ASP A 272 11.59 -5.47 9.92
C ASP A 272 12.20 -5.27 11.31
N GLU A 273 11.41 -4.72 12.22
CA GLU A 273 11.86 -4.39 13.57
C GLU A 273 10.70 -4.48 14.56
N VAL A 274 10.99 -4.88 15.79
CA VAL A 274 10.01 -4.84 16.88
C VAL A 274 10.23 -3.63 17.77
N GLY A 275 9.14 -2.92 18.07
CA GLY A 275 9.19 -1.72 18.91
C GLY A 275 7.81 -1.05 19.02
N GLY A 276 7.78 0.07 19.73
CA GLY A 276 6.59 0.89 19.89
C GLY A 276 6.41 1.89 18.74
N MET A 277 5.40 2.75 18.88
CA MET A 277 5.14 3.86 17.97
C MET A 277 6.37 4.77 17.81
N ASP A 278 7.09 5.03 18.91
CA ASP A 278 8.31 5.84 18.87
C ASP A 278 9.38 5.21 17.95
N THR A 279 9.55 3.88 18.01
CA THR A 279 10.46 3.15 17.11
C THR A 279 10.06 3.32 15.65
N ALA A 280 8.76 3.30 15.37
CA ALA A 280 8.26 3.50 14.00
C ALA A 280 8.48 4.94 13.50
N ILE A 281 8.28 5.93 14.36
CA ILE A 281 8.58 7.34 14.07
C ILE A 281 10.08 7.52 13.82
N GLU A 282 10.95 7.01 14.69
CA GLU A 282 12.41 7.07 14.51
C GLU A 282 12.87 6.39 13.22
N ALA A 283 12.26 5.26 12.86
CA ALA A 283 12.56 4.57 11.59
C ALA A 283 12.15 5.42 10.38
N LEU A 284 11.03 6.12 10.48
CA LEU A 284 10.55 7.01 9.43
C LEU A 284 11.43 8.28 9.33
N GLU A 285 11.81 8.88 10.48
CA GLU A 285 12.76 10.00 10.53
C GLU A 285 14.10 9.65 9.87
N LYS A 286 14.61 8.43 10.11
CA LYS A 286 15.83 7.92 9.46
C LYS A 286 15.66 7.82 7.95
N LEU A 287 14.50 7.36 7.45
CA LEU A 287 14.21 7.29 6.02
C LEU A 287 14.04 8.69 5.40
N MET A 288 13.51 9.65 6.14
CA MET A 288 13.39 11.04 5.75
C MET A 288 14.70 11.84 5.86
N ASN A 289 15.70 11.30 6.57
CA ASN A 289 16.95 11.97 6.94
C ASN A 289 16.71 13.26 7.76
N VAL A 290 15.75 13.22 8.70
CA VAL A 290 15.42 14.29 9.64
C VAL A 290 15.44 13.75 11.07
N THR A 291 15.37 14.66 12.05
CA THR A 291 15.25 14.33 13.48
C THR A 291 14.27 15.29 14.12
N GLY A 292 13.41 14.78 14.99
CA GLY A 292 12.42 15.59 15.70
C GLY A 292 11.29 16.09 14.79
N ALA A 293 10.87 15.26 13.84
CA ALA A 293 9.78 15.56 12.94
C ALA A 293 8.48 15.88 13.69
N GLU A 294 7.73 16.84 13.17
CA GLU A 294 6.36 17.07 13.64
C GLU A 294 5.47 15.89 13.23
N VAL A 295 4.63 15.41 14.17
CA VAL A 295 3.73 14.27 13.91
C VAL A 295 2.29 14.74 13.90
N VAL A 296 1.58 14.55 12.78
CA VAL A 296 0.18 14.93 12.59
C VAL A 296 -0.66 13.68 12.34
N ILE A 297 -1.70 13.47 13.16
CA ILE A 297 -2.62 12.33 13.01
C ILE A 297 -3.87 12.77 12.24
N TYR A 298 -4.17 12.08 11.15
CA TYR A 298 -5.33 12.30 10.30
C TYR A 298 -6.47 11.39 10.75
N LYS A 299 -7.47 11.93 11.47
CA LYS A 299 -8.58 11.15 12.05
C LYS A 299 -9.79 10.99 11.13
N ASN A 300 -10.18 12.03 10.40
CA ASN A 300 -11.31 12.02 9.45
C ASN A 300 -11.08 13.05 8.35
N LEU A 301 -11.48 12.73 7.12
CA LEU A 301 -11.25 13.58 5.96
C LEU A 301 -12.26 14.73 5.80
N GLU A 302 -13.35 14.73 6.58
CA GLU A 302 -14.49 15.60 6.29
C GLU A 302 -14.34 17.05 6.77
N THR A 303 -13.41 17.38 7.70
CA THR A 303 -13.20 18.77 8.12
C THR A 303 -11.73 19.09 8.46
N PRO A 304 -11.20 20.24 8.02
CA PRO A 304 -9.86 20.70 8.40
C PRO A 304 -9.69 21.01 9.90
N SER A 305 -10.78 20.96 10.68
CA SER A 305 -10.80 21.24 12.11
C SER A 305 -10.50 20.02 13.00
N ASP A 306 -10.40 18.81 12.42
CA ASP A 306 -10.20 17.58 13.19
C ASP A 306 -8.75 17.10 13.25
N PHE A 307 -7.80 17.99 12.92
CA PHE A 307 -6.38 17.70 13.05
C PHE A 307 -5.94 17.84 14.52
N GLY A 308 -5.57 16.73 15.14
CA GLY A 308 -4.82 16.76 16.39
C GLY A 308 -3.34 16.90 16.08
N VAL A 309 -2.73 18.05 16.36
CA VAL A 309 -1.27 18.18 16.37
C VAL A 309 -0.75 17.55 17.65
N VAL A 310 0.03 16.51 17.53
CA VAL A 310 0.72 15.91 18.66
C VAL A 310 2.15 16.38 18.59
N GLY A 311 2.51 17.32 19.46
CA GLY A 311 3.91 17.73 19.63
C GLY A 311 4.79 16.52 20.00
N SER A 312 6.07 16.58 19.68
CA SER A 312 7.08 15.51 19.66
C SER A 312 7.18 14.59 20.89
N ARG A 313 6.25 14.62 21.86
CA ARG A 313 6.27 13.79 23.08
C ARG A 313 4.91 13.44 23.70
N ALA A 314 3.77 13.68 23.06
CA ALA A 314 2.47 13.34 23.64
C ALA A 314 1.55 12.65 22.66
N LEU A 315 1.50 11.31 22.72
CA LEU A 315 0.40 10.53 22.15
C LEU A 315 -0.84 10.75 23.02
N TYR A 316 -1.83 11.50 22.53
CA TYR A 316 -3.14 11.57 23.17
C TYR A 316 -3.99 10.42 22.58
N LEU A 317 -4.00 9.28 23.27
CA LEU A 317 -4.99 8.24 23.04
C LEU A 317 -6.31 8.73 23.65
N ASP A 318 -7.36 8.83 22.83
CA ASP A 318 -8.70 9.10 23.32
C ASP A 318 -9.12 7.98 24.29
N PRO A 319 -9.36 8.26 25.60
CA PRO A 319 -9.70 7.23 26.57
C PRO A 319 -11.00 6.48 26.23
N ASP A 320 -11.91 7.10 25.48
CA ASP A 320 -13.19 6.49 25.08
C ASP A 320 -13.00 5.45 23.96
N TYR A 321 -11.95 5.58 23.14
CA TYR A 321 -11.62 4.61 22.08
C TYR A 321 -11.03 3.31 22.66
N VAL A 322 -10.14 3.41 23.65
CA VAL A 322 -9.57 2.24 24.34
C VAL A 322 -10.66 1.51 25.14
N GLY A 323 -11.61 2.25 25.72
CA GLY A 323 -12.73 1.69 26.48
C GLY A 323 -13.75 0.90 25.66
N SER A 324 -13.87 1.13 24.35
CA SER A 324 -14.80 0.39 23.49
C SER A 324 -14.27 -1.00 23.09
N TYR A 325 -12.97 -1.17 23.00
CA TYR A 325 -12.34 -2.47 22.69
C TYR A 325 -12.28 -3.44 23.88
N LEU A 326 -12.35 -2.89 25.13
CA LEU A 326 -12.30 -3.71 26.36
C LEU A 326 -13.70 -4.11 26.87
N ARG A 327 -14.78 -3.74 26.20
CA ARG A 327 -16.18 -4.05 26.58
C ARG A 327 -16.93 -4.90 25.56
N GLY A 328 -16.25 -5.52 24.57
CA GLY A 328 -16.81 -6.46 23.61
C GLY A 328 -16.55 -7.91 23.98
#